data_ccbbc7f3964c0987ed7ac954e753e1d0
#
_entry.id   ccbbc7f3964c0987ed7ac954e753e1d0
#
_cell.length_a   1.000
_cell.length_b   1.000
_cell.length_c   1.000
_cell.angle_alpha   90.00
_cell.angle_beta   90.00
_cell.angle_gamma   90.00
#
_symmetry.space_group_name_H-M   'P 1'
#
loop_
_entity.id
_entity.type
_entity.pdbx_description
1 polymer ?
#
loop_
_entity_poly.entity_id
_entity_poly.type
_entity_poly.pdbx_seq_one_letter_code
_entity_poly.pdbx_strand_id
1 'polypeptide(L)'
;MVDGRYYRDPNELPDDDKKRKLGDAQFEWLLNGLKNSKAKFKIIASGSVLHHSKVDGWRIFTFSRHRLFDAIKQHQISGVMYIGGDMHQSLVWQHHESDRVGYPMIEIMSSGITNGKDLSLSLYHW
;
A
#
# COMPACT_ATOMS: atom_id res chain seq x y z
N MET A 1 -8.08 -8.32 -1.40
CA MET A 1 -8.04 -7.04 -2.14
C MET A 1 -8.77 -6.00 -1.31
N VAL A 2 -8.23 -4.77 -1.24
CA VAL A 2 -8.84 -3.66 -0.50
C VAL A 2 -9.38 -2.60 -1.44
N ASP A 3 -10.47 -1.96 -1.04
CA ASP A 3 -11.03 -0.81 -1.73
C ASP A 3 -10.37 0.47 -1.17
N GLY A 4 -9.51 1.10 -1.93
CA GLY A 4 -8.82 2.33 -1.55
C GLY A 4 -9.52 3.61 -2.00
N ARG A 5 -10.78 3.52 -2.48
CA ARG A 5 -11.52 4.68 -3.02
C ARG A 5 -12.85 4.94 -2.34
N TYR A 6 -13.69 3.94 -2.15
CA TYR A 6 -15.06 4.11 -1.65
C TYR A 6 -15.10 4.61 -0.20
N TYR A 7 -14.24 4.05 0.65
CA TYR A 7 -14.25 4.34 2.11
C TYR A 7 -13.19 5.36 2.54
N ARG A 8 -12.46 5.95 1.59
CA ARG A 8 -11.45 6.94 1.93
C ARG A 8 -12.07 8.30 2.23
N ASP A 9 -11.42 9.04 3.08
CA ASP A 9 -11.72 10.45 3.29
C ASP A 9 -11.37 11.29 2.05
N PRO A 10 -11.95 12.49 1.90
CA PRO A 10 -11.60 13.44 0.84
C PRO A 10 -10.10 13.75 0.81
N ASN A 11 -9.56 13.88 -0.41
CA ASN A 11 -8.13 14.16 -0.60
C ASN A 11 -7.69 15.49 0.02
N GLU A 12 -8.60 16.47 0.05
CA GLU A 12 -8.40 17.85 0.48
C GLU A 12 -8.28 17.98 2.00
N LEU A 13 -8.72 16.99 2.75
CA LEU A 13 -8.56 17.01 4.21
C LEU A 13 -7.08 16.97 4.60
N PRO A 14 -6.71 17.60 5.72
CA PRO A 14 -5.36 17.50 6.27
C PRO A 14 -4.93 16.04 6.42
N ASP A 15 -3.67 15.76 6.10
CA ASP A 15 -3.09 14.44 6.33
C ASP A 15 -2.66 14.33 7.81
N ASP A 16 -3.59 13.93 8.65
CA ASP A 16 -3.43 13.76 10.08
C ASP A 16 -3.90 12.37 10.56
N ASP A 17 -3.90 12.17 11.87
CA ASP A 17 -4.27 10.91 12.51
C ASP A 17 -5.76 10.54 12.41
N LYS A 18 -6.61 11.44 11.92
CA LYS A 18 -8.04 11.22 11.68
C LYS A 18 -8.35 10.81 10.26
N LYS A 19 -7.51 11.23 9.28
CA LYS A 19 -7.73 10.95 7.87
C LYS A 19 -7.53 9.47 7.53
N ARG A 20 -8.55 8.85 6.94
CA ARG A 20 -8.60 7.41 6.66
C ARG A 20 -8.50 7.11 5.17
N LYS A 21 -7.59 6.20 4.80
CA LYS A 21 -7.47 5.68 3.42
C LYS A 21 -8.42 4.52 3.14
N LEU A 22 -8.66 3.65 4.12
CA LEU A 22 -9.49 2.44 3.96
C LEU A 22 -10.80 2.50 4.73
N GLY A 23 -11.00 3.48 5.61
CA GLY A 23 -12.00 3.44 6.65
C GLY A 23 -11.64 2.42 7.76
N ASP A 24 -12.17 2.61 8.96
CA ASP A 24 -11.75 1.79 10.09
C ASP A 24 -12.23 0.33 9.98
N ALA A 25 -13.46 0.10 9.53
CA ALA A 25 -14.01 -1.26 9.39
C ALA A 25 -13.17 -2.12 8.42
N GLN A 26 -12.80 -1.57 7.25
CA GLN A 26 -11.97 -2.29 6.28
C GLN A 26 -10.53 -2.46 6.78
N PHE A 27 -10.00 -1.47 7.49
CA PHE A 27 -8.68 -1.58 8.09
C PHE A 27 -8.61 -2.74 9.11
N GLU A 28 -9.57 -2.85 10.01
CA GLU A 28 -9.63 -3.93 10.99
C GLU A 28 -9.83 -5.31 10.33
N TRP A 29 -10.67 -5.39 9.31
CA TRP A 29 -10.83 -6.61 8.52
C TRP A 29 -9.49 -7.03 7.86
N LEU A 30 -8.77 -6.09 7.24
CA LEU A 30 -7.46 -6.34 6.64
C LEU A 30 -6.47 -6.83 7.68
N LEU A 31 -6.34 -6.12 8.80
CA LEU A 31 -5.40 -6.45 9.86
C LEU A 31 -5.68 -7.84 10.45
N ASN A 32 -6.93 -8.16 10.71
CA ASN A 32 -7.34 -9.47 11.19
C ASN A 32 -7.01 -10.58 10.17
N GLY A 33 -7.23 -10.33 8.88
CA GLY A 33 -6.85 -11.26 7.82
C GLY A 33 -5.36 -11.52 7.77
N LEU A 34 -4.54 -10.47 7.86
CA LEU A 34 -3.08 -10.59 7.88
C LEU A 34 -2.57 -11.33 9.13
N LYS A 35 -3.12 -11.04 10.31
CA LYS A 35 -2.75 -11.70 11.58
C LYS A 35 -3.06 -13.19 11.59
N ASN A 36 -4.21 -13.58 11.06
CA ASN A 36 -4.66 -14.96 11.10
C ASN A 36 -4.10 -15.82 9.94
N SER A 37 -3.50 -15.19 8.94
CA SER A 37 -2.93 -15.90 7.79
C SER A 37 -1.67 -16.65 8.16
N LYS A 38 -1.64 -17.96 7.86
CA LYS A 38 -0.46 -18.82 8.01
C LYS A 38 0.42 -18.87 6.75
N ALA A 39 0.05 -18.14 5.70
CA ALA A 39 0.82 -18.09 4.46
C ALA A 39 2.17 -17.42 4.67
N LYS A 40 3.23 -17.92 4.01
CA LYS A 40 4.56 -17.30 4.03
C LYS A 40 4.54 -15.91 3.41
N PHE A 41 3.79 -15.73 2.32
CA PHE A 41 3.59 -14.45 1.65
C PHE A 41 2.14 -14.02 1.75
N LYS A 42 1.92 -12.75 2.04
CA LYS A 42 0.60 -12.13 2.17
C LYS A 42 0.54 -10.94 1.24
N ILE A 43 -0.40 -10.92 0.32
CA ILE A 43 -0.49 -9.89 -0.70
C ILE A 43 -1.65 -8.96 -0.37
N ILE A 44 -1.34 -7.67 -0.18
CA ILE A 44 -2.33 -6.60 -0.14
C ILE A 44 -2.48 -6.07 -1.57
N ALA A 45 -3.59 -6.34 -2.20
CA ALA A 45 -3.87 -5.83 -3.55
C ALA A 45 -4.86 -4.65 -3.48
N SER A 46 -4.57 -3.58 -4.21
CA SER A 46 -5.39 -2.37 -4.29
C SER A 46 -5.32 -1.73 -5.68
N GLY A 47 -6.36 -0.99 -6.05
CA GLY A 47 -6.37 -0.21 -7.28
C GLY A 47 -5.50 1.06 -7.25
N SER A 48 -4.85 1.39 -6.13
CA SER A 48 -3.99 2.57 -5.99
C SER A 48 -2.60 2.20 -5.47
N VAL A 49 -1.63 3.09 -5.71
CA VAL A 49 -0.24 2.91 -5.32
C VAL A 49 0.00 3.24 -3.84
N LEU A 50 0.91 2.50 -3.22
CA LEU A 50 1.30 2.69 -1.83
C LEU A 50 2.34 3.82 -1.69
N HIS A 51 3.36 3.82 -2.52
CA HIS A 51 4.53 4.70 -2.40
C HIS A 51 4.48 5.94 -3.29
N HIS A 52 3.98 5.84 -4.50
CA HIS A 52 4.18 6.85 -5.53
C HIS A 52 3.43 8.17 -5.27
N SER A 53 3.90 9.24 -5.94
CA SER A 53 3.50 10.64 -5.80
C SER A 53 2.11 11.01 -6.34
N LYS A 54 1.30 10.07 -6.79
CA LYS A 54 -0.04 10.38 -7.29
C LYS A 54 -0.97 10.87 -6.19
N VAL A 55 -1.78 11.84 -6.55
CA VAL A 55 -2.69 12.58 -5.66
C VAL A 55 -3.71 11.69 -4.95
N ASP A 56 -4.09 10.55 -5.51
CA ASP A 56 -5.06 9.64 -4.91
C ASP A 56 -4.45 8.33 -4.37
N GLY A 57 -3.12 8.23 -4.37
CA GLY A 57 -2.37 7.15 -3.70
C GLY A 57 -2.31 7.33 -2.19
N TRP A 58 -1.52 6.47 -1.54
CA TRP A 58 -1.32 6.53 -0.08
C TRP A 58 -0.40 7.67 0.37
N ARG A 59 0.24 8.39 -0.57
CA ARG A 59 1.14 9.49 -0.22
C ARG A 59 0.46 10.62 0.55
N ILE A 60 -0.79 10.93 0.21
CA ILE A 60 -1.58 11.96 0.90
C ILE A 60 -2.42 11.40 2.06
N PHE A 61 -2.13 10.17 2.47
CA PHE A 61 -2.69 9.45 3.61
C PHE A 61 -1.55 8.84 4.43
N THR A 62 -0.53 9.66 4.75
CA THR A 62 0.70 9.21 5.41
C THR A 62 0.41 8.56 6.76
N PHE A 63 -0.47 9.16 7.57
CA PHE A 63 -0.87 8.59 8.85
C PHE A 63 -1.57 7.23 8.71
N SER A 64 -2.45 7.08 7.72
CA SER A 64 -3.08 5.78 7.43
C SER A 64 -2.07 4.73 6.98
N ARG A 65 -1.07 5.12 6.18
CA ARG A 65 0.03 4.23 5.76
C ARG A 65 0.89 3.84 6.96
N HIS A 66 1.28 4.81 7.79
CA HIS A 66 2.03 4.54 9.01
C HIS A 66 1.25 3.61 9.95
N ARG A 67 -0.05 3.86 10.15
CA ARG A 67 -0.91 2.96 10.94
C ARG A 67 -0.85 1.52 10.44
N LEU A 68 -0.88 1.31 9.12
CA LEU A 68 -0.76 -0.04 8.54
C LEU A 68 0.62 -0.65 8.81
N PHE A 69 1.70 0.08 8.58
CA PHE A 69 3.05 -0.41 8.76
C PHE A 69 3.37 -0.71 10.22
N ASP A 70 3.00 0.20 11.10
CA ASP A 70 3.20 0.04 12.54
C ASP A 70 2.40 -1.16 13.09
N ALA A 71 1.18 -1.38 12.60
CA ALA A 71 0.37 -2.54 12.96
C ALA A 71 0.99 -3.86 12.46
N ILE A 72 1.54 -3.89 11.24
CA ILE A 72 2.27 -5.06 10.70
C ILE A 72 3.45 -5.40 11.62
N LYS A 73 4.25 -4.40 12.01
CA LYS A 73 5.40 -4.57 12.90
C LYS A 73 4.98 -4.99 14.29
N GLN A 74 4.02 -4.29 14.90
CA GLN A 74 3.54 -4.56 16.26
C GLN A 74 3.02 -5.99 16.42
N HIS A 75 2.33 -6.50 15.41
CA HIS A 75 1.80 -7.86 15.42
C HIS A 75 2.75 -8.89 14.83
N GLN A 76 4.00 -8.52 14.52
CA GLN A 76 5.04 -9.39 13.98
C GLN A 76 4.59 -10.13 12.71
N ILE A 77 3.80 -9.47 11.86
CA ILE A 77 3.27 -10.06 10.63
C ILE A 77 4.37 -10.04 9.56
N SER A 78 4.84 -11.20 9.15
CA SER A 78 5.90 -11.34 8.14
C SER A 78 5.36 -11.58 6.73
N GLY A 79 6.20 -11.27 5.72
CA GLY A 79 5.95 -11.63 4.32
C GLY A 79 4.82 -10.85 3.65
N VAL A 80 4.49 -9.65 4.14
CA VAL A 80 3.51 -8.79 3.49
C VAL A 80 4.16 -8.08 2.30
N MET A 81 3.47 -8.11 1.16
CA MET A 81 3.80 -7.36 -0.05
C MET A 81 2.58 -6.60 -0.52
N TYR A 82 2.78 -5.52 -1.26
CA TYR A 82 1.71 -4.73 -1.84
C TYR A 82 1.69 -4.86 -3.35
N ILE A 83 0.51 -5.02 -3.94
CA ILE A 83 0.30 -4.94 -5.38
C ILE A 83 -0.66 -3.78 -5.67
N GLY A 84 -0.17 -2.82 -6.43
CA GLY A 84 -0.91 -1.63 -6.84
C GLY A 84 -1.15 -1.55 -8.34
N GLY A 85 -1.98 -0.59 -8.73
CA GLY A 85 -2.27 -0.26 -10.12
C GLY A 85 -2.24 1.25 -10.39
N ASP A 86 -2.98 1.69 -11.42
CA ASP A 86 -3.29 3.10 -11.74
C ASP A 86 -2.20 3.92 -12.45
N MET A 87 -0.95 3.49 -12.50
CA MET A 87 0.15 4.29 -13.08
C MET A 87 0.42 4.02 -14.56
N HIS A 88 -0.24 3.05 -15.17
CA HIS A 88 -0.05 2.65 -16.57
C HIS A 88 1.39 2.22 -16.89
N GLN A 89 2.08 1.63 -15.93
CA GLN A 89 3.44 1.12 -16.08
C GLN A 89 3.67 -0.06 -15.12
N SER A 90 4.77 -0.76 -15.30
CA SER A 90 5.17 -1.87 -14.42
C SER A 90 6.43 -1.48 -13.67
N LEU A 91 6.37 -1.52 -12.34
CA LEU A 91 7.46 -1.16 -11.45
C LEU A 91 7.52 -2.13 -10.27
N VAL A 92 8.72 -2.38 -9.77
CA VAL A 92 8.96 -3.08 -8.51
C VAL A 92 9.92 -2.24 -7.70
N TRP A 93 9.56 -1.93 -6.46
CA TRP A 93 10.45 -1.20 -5.56
C TRP A 93 10.30 -1.60 -4.11
N GLN A 94 11.32 -1.31 -3.33
CA GLN A 94 11.29 -1.39 -1.88
C GLN A 94 10.85 -0.04 -1.31
N HIS A 95 9.89 -0.07 -0.39
CA HIS A 95 9.39 1.14 0.26
C HIS A 95 10.46 1.73 1.21
N HIS A 96 10.70 3.03 1.12
CA HIS A 96 11.73 3.71 1.94
C HIS A 96 11.42 3.69 3.44
N GLU A 97 10.16 3.56 3.85
CA GLU A 97 9.74 3.42 5.26
C GLU A 97 9.68 1.95 5.71
N SER A 98 10.46 1.06 5.09
CA SER A 98 10.49 -0.38 5.43
C SER A 98 10.84 -0.64 6.90
N ASP A 99 11.59 0.26 7.54
CA ASP A 99 11.93 0.17 8.97
C ASP A 99 10.68 0.21 9.87
N ARG A 100 9.60 0.88 9.44
CA ARG A 100 8.31 0.85 10.14
C ARG A 100 7.66 -0.52 10.10
N VAL A 101 7.89 -1.29 9.06
CA VAL A 101 7.38 -2.65 8.90
C VAL A 101 8.28 -3.66 9.63
N GLY A 102 9.58 -3.39 9.70
CA GLY A 102 10.59 -4.24 10.31
C GLY A 102 11.28 -5.20 9.33
N TYR A 103 10.96 -5.10 8.05
CA TYR A 103 11.60 -5.81 6.93
C TYR A 103 11.36 -5.04 5.62
N PRO A 104 12.11 -5.36 4.53
CA PRO A 104 11.91 -4.74 3.22
C PRO A 104 10.48 -4.90 2.72
N MET A 105 9.71 -3.81 2.71
CA MET A 105 8.35 -3.79 2.17
C MET A 105 8.39 -3.61 0.66
N ILE A 106 7.99 -4.64 -0.06
CA ILE A 106 7.99 -4.63 -1.53
C ILE A 106 6.62 -4.21 -2.05
N GLU A 107 6.64 -3.28 -2.97
CA GLU A 107 5.48 -2.91 -3.78
C GLU A 107 5.72 -3.30 -5.24
N ILE A 108 4.73 -3.96 -5.82
CA ILE A 108 4.68 -4.32 -7.23
C ILE A 108 3.55 -3.53 -7.87
N MET A 109 3.88 -2.76 -8.88
CA MET A 109 2.86 -2.13 -9.72
C MET A 109 2.82 -2.81 -11.07
N SER A 110 1.61 -3.16 -11.53
CA SER A 110 1.38 -3.79 -12.83
C SER A 110 0.07 -3.27 -13.41
N SER A 111 0.11 -2.22 -14.20
CA SER A 111 -1.08 -1.54 -14.72
C SER A 111 -0.92 -0.97 -16.12
N GLY A 112 -0.07 -1.55 -16.96
CA GLY A 112 0.24 -1.05 -18.30
C GLY A 112 -0.26 -1.92 -19.47
N ILE A 113 -1.24 -2.82 -19.27
CA ILE A 113 -1.59 -3.84 -20.27
C ILE A 113 -2.15 -3.25 -21.56
N THR A 114 -2.99 -2.22 -21.50
CA THR A 114 -3.65 -1.64 -22.67
C THR A 114 -3.32 -0.17 -22.90
N ASN A 115 -2.76 0.50 -21.94
CA ASN A 115 -2.44 1.93 -22.01
C ASN A 115 -1.10 2.19 -21.29
N GLY A 116 -0.07 1.45 -21.65
CA GLY A 116 1.28 1.57 -21.09
C GLY A 116 2.06 2.71 -21.71
N LYS A 117 2.74 3.49 -20.87
CA LYS A 117 3.88 4.31 -21.27
C LYS A 117 5.12 3.47 -21.01
N ASP A 118 5.89 3.17 -22.03
CA ASP A 118 7.15 2.42 -22.01
C ASP A 118 7.30 1.29 -20.96
N LEU A 119 7.54 0.09 -21.45
CA LEU A 119 7.88 -1.09 -20.65
C LEU A 119 9.33 -0.99 -20.12
N SER A 120 9.64 -0.03 -19.27
CA SER A 120 10.90 -0.03 -18.54
C SER A 120 10.67 -0.70 -17.18
N LEU A 121 11.26 -1.87 -16.99
CA LEU A 121 11.41 -2.47 -15.68
C LEU A 121 12.46 -1.66 -14.92
N SER A 122 12.03 -0.72 -14.10
CA SER A 122 12.95 0.05 -13.26
C SER A 122 12.94 -0.54 -11.86
N LEU A 123 14.05 -1.13 -11.47
CA LEU A 123 14.33 -1.46 -10.07
C LEU A 123 14.89 -0.19 -9.41
N TYR A 124 14.10 0.46 -8.59
CA TYR A 124 14.57 1.60 -7.80
C TYR A 124 14.85 1.14 -6.37
N HIS A 125 16.11 1.31 -5.98
CA HIS A 125 16.53 1.33 -4.58
C HIS A 125 16.67 2.80 -4.16
N TRP A 126 15.92 3.22 -3.16
CA TRP A 126 16.07 4.52 -2.52
C TRP A 126 16.30 4.32 -1.03
#